data_70ccf1ff000a895661ddbd5546dd9af8
#
_entry.id   70ccf1ff000a895661ddbd5546dd9af8
#
_cell.length_a   1.000
_cell.length_b   1.000
_cell.length_c   1.000
_cell.angle_alpha   90.00
_cell.angle_beta   90.00
_cell.angle_gamma   90.00
#
_symmetry.space_group_name_H-M   'P 1'
#
loop_
_entity.id
_entity.type
_entity.pdbx_description
1 polymer ?
#
loop_
_entity_poly.entity_id
_entity_poly.type
_entity_poly.pdbx_seq_one_letter_code
_entity_poly.pdbx_strand_id
1 'polypeptide(L)'
;MRMKLGILAGCVAMGVALSAPAQNVVITNARIIDGTGKVIEHGSVVAKDGRIVAVTAGGPTGSASGTHIDAHGMTVLAGYIDAHRHIFKGEANAWLHDQAARNMKSFVDAGFTTVFSMGDDPHGILELRRQLSSGAMVGPTLYAARIIPLSAPTPPPASAAPRGPYTDLARTDPARPPDRPETAPPAIPDEQTRAAVRAARQDGFDAIKTFMLTTPGGPEGHTLSVIVDEAHKQGLRVYTHATAVPDALAAVNAHIDVLAHTAHIGRLEENATAVKTLLDSHVPMVSTLAVFIPHFDADNKPLFRDGGPFPMPRPLSSGGQGPVNARILWDGGMNYAYGTDTQWDPHDSFTDELRALNLVFSPRDILKILGPNTAAAIGKSSELGTLEPGKRADLVIVDGNPLDDVFNLTRVALVVKDGKVVSDKRGKRRAPT
;
A
#
# COMPACT_ATOMS: atom_id res chain seq x y z
N MET A 1 -30.38 -65.71 -11.55
CA MET A 1 -30.31 -64.68 -10.49
C MET A 1 -29.73 -63.41 -11.10
N ARG A 2 -30.59 -62.45 -11.49
CA ARG A 2 -30.18 -61.23 -12.20
C ARG A 2 -30.02 -60.09 -11.18
N MET A 3 -28.81 -59.64 -10.99
CA MET A 3 -28.50 -58.48 -10.17
C MET A 3 -28.79 -57.18 -10.97
N LYS A 4 -29.67 -56.34 -10.44
CA LYS A 4 -29.91 -54.99 -11.00
C LYS A 4 -28.91 -54.01 -10.39
N LEU A 5 -28.10 -53.39 -11.24
CA LEU A 5 -27.20 -52.30 -10.89
C LEU A 5 -28.02 -50.98 -10.88
N GLY A 6 -28.18 -50.40 -9.69
CA GLY A 6 -28.81 -49.09 -9.54
C GLY A 6 -27.77 -48.00 -9.72
N ILE A 7 -27.97 -47.11 -10.70
CA ILE A 7 -27.16 -45.88 -10.92
C ILE A 7 -27.72 -44.80 -9.99
N LEU A 8 -26.97 -44.39 -8.99
CA LEU A 8 -27.25 -43.18 -8.20
C LEU A 8 -26.72 -41.97 -8.98
N ALA A 9 -27.58 -41.13 -9.51
CA ALA A 9 -27.25 -39.85 -10.10
C ALA A 9 -27.11 -38.82 -8.96
N GLY A 10 -25.88 -38.45 -8.61
CA GLY A 10 -25.60 -37.36 -7.67
C GLY A 10 -25.78 -36.00 -8.33
N CYS A 11 -26.83 -35.26 -8.00
CA CYS A 11 -26.99 -33.86 -8.38
C CYS A 11 -25.98 -33.00 -7.59
N VAL A 12 -24.93 -32.53 -8.25
CA VAL A 12 -24.09 -31.47 -7.73
C VAL A 12 -24.86 -30.14 -7.90
N ALA A 13 -25.42 -29.64 -6.81
CA ALA A 13 -26.00 -28.31 -6.78
C ALA A 13 -24.86 -27.30 -6.83
N MET A 14 -24.60 -26.72 -8.00
CA MET A 14 -23.79 -25.49 -8.12
C MET A 14 -24.55 -24.36 -7.42
N GLY A 15 -24.11 -24.03 -6.21
CA GLY A 15 -24.57 -22.83 -5.52
C GLY A 15 -24.09 -21.59 -6.29
N VAL A 16 -24.98 -20.97 -7.04
CA VAL A 16 -24.76 -19.62 -7.58
C VAL A 16 -24.77 -18.68 -6.40
N ALA A 17 -23.58 -18.18 -6.02
CA ALA A 17 -23.48 -17.08 -5.08
C ALA A 17 -24.16 -15.86 -5.70
N LEU A 18 -25.37 -15.55 -5.26
CA LEU A 18 -26.06 -14.31 -5.60
C LEU A 18 -25.27 -13.15 -4.96
N SER A 19 -24.43 -12.51 -5.75
CA SER A 19 -23.85 -11.23 -5.35
C SER A 19 -25.01 -10.26 -5.12
N ALA A 20 -25.08 -9.64 -3.93
CA ALA A 20 -26.07 -8.61 -3.66
C ALA A 20 -25.96 -7.53 -4.75
N PRO A 21 -27.10 -7.05 -5.30
CA PRO A 21 -27.08 -6.09 -6.38
C PRO A 21 -26.25 -4.87 -6.01
N ALA A 22 -25.39 -4.42 -6.92
CA ALA A 22 -24.61 -3.20 -6.74
C ALA A 22 -25.60 -2.04 -6.55
N GLN A 23 -25.41 -1.26 -5.50
CA GLN A 23 -26.22 -0.08 -5.27
C GLN A 23 -25.74 1.04 -6.20
N ASN A 24 -26.70 1.69 -6.88
CA ASN A 24 -26.40 2.93 -7.56
C ASN A 24 -26.24 4.05 -6.54
N VAL A 25 -25.25 4.90 -6.72
CA VAL A 25 -24.98 6.04 -5.83
C VAL A 25 -24.89 7.32 -6.65
N VAL A 26 -25.57 8.34 -6.17
CA VAL A 26 -25.52 9.69 -6.72
C VAL A 26 -25.05 10.64 -5.64
N ILE A 27 -23.86 11.19 -5.80
CA ILE A 27 -23.29 12.20 -4.90
C ILE A 27 -23.47 13.56 -5.57
N THR A 28 -24.04 14.51 -4.84
CA THR A 28 -24.32 15.87 -5.33
C THR A 28 -23.71 16.90 -4.37
N ASN A 29 -23.66 18.15 -4.83
CA ASN A 29 -23.21 19.29 -4.03
C ASN A 29 -21.81 19.06 -3.41
N ALA A 30 -20.88 18.53 -4.22
CA ALA A 30 -19.53 18.15 -3.81
C ALA A 30 -18.48 19.05 -4.46
N ARG A 31 -17.42 19.38 -3.71
CA ARG A 31 -16.12 19.63 -4.35
C ARG A 31 -15.58 18.29 -4.82
N ILE A 32 -15.05 18.22 -6.03
CA ILE A 32 -14.48 16.99 -6.59
C ILE A 32 -13.02 17.23 -6.94
N ILE A 33 -12.12 16.42 -6.41
CA ILE A 33 -10.72 16.34 -6.81
C ILE A 33 -10.56 14.98 -7.50
N ASP A 34 -10.52 14.99 -8.82
CA ASP A 34 -10.66 13.77 -9.61
C ASP A 34 -9.40 12.91 -9.70
N GLY A 35 -8.27 13.40 -9.19
CA GLY A 35 -6.98 12.71 -9.24
C GLY A 35 -6.21 12.92 -10.54
N THR A 36 -6.82 13.43 -11.61
CA THR A 36 -6.11 13.79 -12.87
C THR A 36 -5.46 15.17 -12.80
N GLY A 37 -5.76 15.93 -11.76
CA GLY A 37 -5.33 17.31 -11.55
C GLY A 37 -6.47 18.33 -11.67
N LYS A 38 -7.67 17.88 -12.10
CA LYS A 38 -8.86 18.72 -12.23
C LYS A 38 -9.58 18.83 -10.88
N VAL A 39 -10.04 20.04 -10.56
CA VAL A 39 -10.90 20.34 -9.42
C VAL A 39 -12.21 20.90 -9.92
N ILE A 40 -13.33 20.39 -9.42
CA ILE A 40 -14.69 20.88 -9.67
C ILE A 40 -15.24 21.36 -8.33
N GLU A 41 -15.45 22.66 -8.17
CA GLU A 41 -15.88 23.24 -6.89
C GLU A 41 -17.32 22.82 -6.51
N HIS A 42 -18.21 22.71 -7.49
CA HIS A 42 -19.58 22.24 -7.30
C HIS A 42 -19.91 21.22 -8.37
N GLY A 43 -19.95 19.96 -7.99
CA GLY A 43 -20.13 18.86 -8.92
C GLY A 43 -20.91 17.70 -8.36
N SER A 44 -21.07 16.70 -9.23
CA SER A 44 -21.77 15.45 -8.93
C SER A 44 -20.99 14.26 -9.46
N VAL A 45 -21.04 13.14 -8.73
CA VAL A 45 -20.53 11.84 -9.14
C VAL A 45 -21.67 10.85 -9.19
N VAL A 46 -21.83 10.14 -10.30
CA VAL A 46 -22.82 9.08 -10.47
C VAL A 46 -22.10 7.76 -10.63
N ALA A 47 -22.47 6.79 -9.80
CA ALA A 47 -22.00 5.42 -9.89
C ALA A 47 -23.18 4.48 -10.13
N LYS A 48 -22.97 3.51 -11.02
CA LYS A 48 -23.93 2.46 -11.35
C LYS A 48 -23.20 1.12 -11.46
N ASP A 49 -23.79 0.07 -10.92
CA ASP A 49 -23.26 -1.29 -10.98
C ASP A 49 -21.77 -1.39 -10.54
N GLY A 50 -21.42 -0.64 -9.48
CA GLY A 50 -20.10 -0.62 -8.91
C GLY A 50 -19.05 0.21 -9.68
N ARG A 51 -19.46 0.93 -10.74
CA ARG A 51 -18.56 1.75 -11.56
C ARG A 51 -19.03 3.19 -11.64
N ILE A 52 -18.07 4.11 -11.76
CA ILE A 52 -18.33 5.52 -12.04
C ILE A 52 -18.87 5.62 -13.47
N VAL A 53 -19.99 6.28 -13.64
CA VAL A 53 -20.59 6.51 -14.98
C VAL A 53 -20.51 7.98 -15.39
N ALA A 54 -20.48 8.90 -14.43
CA ALA A 54 -20.33 10.32 -14.73
C ALA A 54 -19.67 11.09 -13.56
N VAL A 55 -18.87 12.09 -13.92
CA VAL A 55 -18.34 13.14 -13.04
C VAL A 55 -18.58 14.47 -13.73
N THR A 56 -19.45 15.29 -13.16
CA THR A 56 -19.95 16.51 -13.83
C THR A 56 -19.84 17.74 -12.95
N ALA A 57 -19.66 18.90 -13.55
CA ALA A 57 -19.88 20.17 -12.87
C ALA A 57 -21.40 20.42 -12.73
N GLY A 58 -21.82 20.90 -11.57
CA GLY A 58 -23.23 21.12 -11.26
C GLY A 58 -23.99 19.82 -10.90
N GLY A 59 -25.26 19.79 -11.23
CA GLY A 59 -26.14 18.65 -10.93
C GLY A 59 -25.83 17.40 -11.77
N PRO A 60 -26.35 16.22 -11.33
CA PRO A 60 -26.17 14.99 -12.07
C PRO A 60 -26.91 15.07 -13.41
N THR A 61 -26.31 14.48 -14.46
CA THR A 61 -26.99 14.34 -15.76
C THR A 61 -27.88 13.09 -15.75
N GLY A 62 -29.19 13.28 -15.93
CA GLY A 62 -30.20 12.23 -16.00
C GLY A 62 -30.80 11.84 -14.64
N SER A 63 -31.92 11.10 -14.70
CA SER A 63 -32.56 10.52 -13.50
C SER A 63 -31.82 9.25 -13.08
N ALA A 64 -30.87 9.35 -12.17
CA ALA A 64 -30.21 8.20 -11.61
C ALA A 64 -31.01 7.69 -10.40
N SER A 65 -31.58 6.48 -10.49
CA SER A 65 -32.16 5.77 -9.36
C SER A 65 -31.02 5.25 -8.47
N GLY A 66 -31.17 5.34 -7.15
CA GLY A 66 -30.16 4.82 -6.22
C GLY A 66 -30.11 5.61 -4.90
N THR A 67 -29.08 5.38 -4.14
CA THR A 67 -28.79 6.12 -2.90
C THR A 67 -28.30 7.53 -3.22
N HIS A 68 -29.09 8.55 -2.85
CA HIS A 68 -28.72 9.94 -3.03
C HIS A 68 -27.96 10.45 -1.81
N ILE A 69 -26.80 11.04 -2.04
CA ILE A 69 -25.90 11.59 -1.03
C ILE A 69 -25.64 13.06 -1.34
N ASP A 70 -26.16 13.96 -0.51
CA ASP A 70 -25.73 15.35 -0.52
C ASP A 70 -24.39 15.44 0.23
N ALA A 71 -23.36 15.90 -0.44
CA ALA A 71 -22.03 16.08 0.15
C ALA A 71 -21.92 17.40 0.94
N HIS A 72 -22.92 18.31 0.87
CA HIS A 72 -22.92 19.59 1.58
C HIS A 72 -21.62 20.41 1.41
N GLY A 73 -21.03 20.40 0.23
CA GLY A 73 -19.78 21.10 -0.07
C GLY A 73 -18.51 20.36 0.38
N MET A 74 -18.63 19.19 1.01
CA MET A 74 -17.47 18.33 1.32
C MET A 74 -16.74 17.85 0.05
N THR A 75 -15.51 17.39 0.21
CA THR A 75 -14.66 17.00 -0.92
C THR A 75 -14.78 15.51 -1.21
N VAL A 76 -15.03 15.17 -2.48
CA VAL A 76 -15.05 13.79 -2.99
C VAL A 76 -13.74 13.48 -3.71
N LEU A 77 -13.13 12.34 -3.37
CA LEU A 77 -11.92 11.81 -3.97
C LEU A 77 -12.10 10.32 -4.31
N ALA A 78 -11.18 9.77 -5.12
CA ALA A 78 -11.06 8.32 -5.24
C ALA A 78 -10.69 7.69 -3.89
N GLY A 79 -11.14 6.46 -3.65
CA GLY A 79 -10.80 5.70 -2.45
C GLY A 79 -9.29 5.53 -2.31
N TYR A 80 -8.78 5.62 -1.09
CA TYR A 80 -7.35 5.56 -0.81
C TYR A 80 -6.81 4.16 -1.03
N ILE A 81 -5.53 4.11 -1.43
CA ILE A 81 -4.79 2.88 -1.71
C ILE A 81 -3.54 2.86 -0.82
N ASP A 82 -3.35 1.80 -0.04
CA ASP A 82 -2.08 1.53 0.64
C ASP A 82 -1.34 0.41 -0.10
N ALA A 83 -0.24 0.77 -0.79
CA ALA A 83 0.53 -0.17 -1.62
C ALA A 83 1.54 -1.00 -0.84
N HIS A 84 1.69 -0.75 0.46
CA HIS A 84 2.62 -1.50 1.31
C HIS A 84 2.11 -1.56 2.74
N ARG A 85 1.50 -2.68 3.09
CA ARG A 85 0.90 -2.88 4.40
C ARG A 85 1.27 -4.24 4.98
N HIS A 86 1.37 -4.33 6.31
CA HIS A 86 1.34 -5.56 7.08
C HIS A 86 0.04 -5.63 7.89
N ILE A 87 -0.62 -6.80 7.88
CA ILE A 87 -1.98 -6.94 8.42
C ILE A 87 -1.98 -7.62 9.78
N PHE A 88 -1.29 -8.77 9.89
CA PHE A 88 -1.37 -9.58 11.09
C PHE A 88 -0.43 -9.09 12.20
N LYS A 89 -0.98 -9.04 13.41
CA LYS A 89 -0.20 -8.95 14.66
C LYS A 89 -0.33 -10.28 15.39
N GLY A 90 0.78 -11.02 15.51
CA GLY A 90 0.79 -12.32 16.16
C GLY A 90 0.32 -13.46 15.26
N GLU A 91 -0.33 -14.46 15.82
CA GLU A 91 -0.74 -15.67 15.12
C GLU A 91 -1.97 -15.40 14.24
N ALA A 92 -1.89 -15.81 12.95
CA ALA A 92 -2.85 -15.42 11.93
C ALA A 92 -4.27 -15.95 12.18
N ASN A 93 -4.43 -17.21 12.63
CA ASN A 93 -5.77 -17.78 12.86
C ASN A 93 -6.49 -17.11 14.04
N ALA A 94 -5.78 -16.84 15.12
CA ALA A 94 -6.33 -16.11 16.26
C ALA A 94 -6.73 -14.69 15.84
N TRP A 95 -5.89 -14.02 15.07
CA TRP A 95 -6.18 -12.68 14.55
C TRP A 95 -7.40 -12.68 13.63
N LEU A 96 -7.50 -13.66 12.72
CA LEU A 96 -8.65 -13.80 11.80
C LEU A 96 -9.96 -13.97 12.55
N HIS A 97 -9.95 -14.75 13.64
CA HIS A 97 -11.12 -15.01 14.46
C HIS A 97 -11.52 -13.78 15.30
N ASP A 98 -10.55 -13.15 15.97
CA ASP A 98 -10.84 -12.16 17.03
C ASP A 98 -10.83 -10.70 16.55
N GLN A 99 -10.08 -10.40 15.48
CA GLN A 99 -9.74 -9.04 15.13
C GLN A 99 -10.09 -8.63 13.70
N ALA A 100 -10.20 -9.58 12.77
CA ALA A 100 -10.28 -9.30 11.33
C ALA A 100 -11.40 -8.31 10.97
N ALA A 101 -12.64 -8.59 11.40
CA ALA A 101 -13.78 -7.76 11.02
C ALA A 101 -13.64 -6.30 11.50
N ARG A 102 -13.14 -6.09 12.73
CA ARG A 102 -12.91 -4.76 13.28
C ARG A 102 -11.76 -4.04 12.55
N ASN A 103 -10.64 -4.74 12.34
CA ASN A 103 -9.49 -4.13 11.69
C ASN A 103 -9.75 -3.84 10.21
N MET A 104 -10.43 -4.73 9.48
CA MET A 104 -10.79 -4.47 8.08
C MET A 104 -11.77 -3.32 7.96
N LYS A 105 -12.71 -3.19 8.91
CA LYS A 105 -13.59 -2.03 8.96
C LYS A 105 -12.84 -0.74 9.25
N SER A 106 -11.80 -0.74 10.10
CA SER A 106 -11.02 0.47 10.38
C SER A 106 -10.29 0.99 9.14
N PHE A 107 -9.86 0.14 8.21
CA PHE A 107 -9.33 0.58 6.92
C PHE A 107 -10.33 1.39 6.12
N VAL A 108 -11.54 0.88 5.92
CA VAL A 108 -12.57 1.63 5.18
C VAL A 108 -13.02 2.87 5.94
N ASP A 109 -13.07 2.82 7.27
CA ASP A 109 -13.38 4.00 8.09
C ASP A 109 -12.29 5.09 7.97
N ALA A 110 -11.05 4.72 7.68
CA ALA A 110 -9.96 5.66 7.38
C ALA A 110 -9.89 6.08 5.90
N GLY A 111 -10.78 5.54 5.05
CA GLY A 111 -10.85 5.88 3.61
C GLY A 111 -10.14 4.92 2.69
N PHE A 112 -9.44 3.90 3.20
CA PHE A 112 -8.74 2.92 2.38
C PHE A 112 -9.71 1.89 1.81
N THR A 113 -9.88 1.92 0.49
CA THR A 113 -10.71 0.96 -0.25
C THR A 113 -9.89 -0.16 -0.86
N THR A 114 -8.58 0.01 -0.92
CA THR A 114 -7.63 -0.97 -1.45
C THR A 114 -6.37 -1.01 -0.59
N VAL A 115 -5.91 -2.21 -0.26
CA VAL A 115 -4.70 -2.46 0.53
C VAL A 115 -3.89 -3.59 -0.11
N PHE A 116 -2.57 -3.43 -0.13
CA PHE A 116 -1.66 -4.46 -0.61
C PHE A 116 -0.80 -4.98 0.56
N SER A 117 -1.02 -6.23 0.96
CA SER A 117 -0.21 -6.92 1.96
C SER A 117 1.14 -7.32 1.38
N MET A 118 2.22 -6.91 2.05
CA MET A 118 3.60 -7.10 1.58
C MET A 118 4.36 -8.17 2.39
N GLY A 119 3.69 -9.30 2.67
CA GLY A 119 4.39 -10.45 3.24
C GLY A 119 3.87 -10.90 4.60
N ASP A 120 2.58 -10.92 4.77
CA ASP A 120 1.89 -11.55 5.91
C ASP A 120 1.91 -13.09 5.81
N ASP A 121 1.40 -13.78 6.83
CA ASP A 121 1.24 -15.23 6.83
C ASP A 121 0.49 -15.68 5.56
N PRO A 122 1.06 -16.60 4.77
CA PRO A 122 0.51 -16.92 3.45
C PRO A 122 -0.90 -17.50 3.46
N HIS A 123 -1.19 -18.38 4.40
CA HIS A 123 -2.52 -19.01 4.50
C HIS A 123 -3.54 -18.02 5.06
N GLY A 124 -3.16 -17.31 6.12
CA GLY A 124 -4.01 -16.31 6.76
C GLY A 124 -4.41 -15.17 5.82
N ILE A 125 -3.47 -14.64 5.03
CA ILE A 125 -3.77 -13.50 4.14
C ILE A 125 -4.68 -13.91 2.97
N LEU A 126 -4.53 -15.11 2.43
CA LEU A 126 -5.39 -15.63 1.39
C LEU A 126 -6.81 -15.93 1.92
N GLU A 127 -6.90 -16.45 3.14
CA GLU A 127 -8.19 -16.66 3.82
C GLU A 127 -8.90 -15.32 4.11
N LEU A 128 -8.18 -14.33 4.64
CA LEU A 128 -8.72 -12.99 4.85
C LEU A 128 -9.25 -12.39 3.53
N ARG A 129 -8.49 -12.51 2.44
CA ARG A 129 -8.93 -12.05 1.12
C ARG A 129 -10.19 -12.76 0.65
N ARG A 130 -10.28 -14.08 0.88
CA ARG A 130 -11.48 -14.87 0.55
C ARG A 130 -12.70 -14.37 1.31
N GLN A 131 -12.58 -14.09 2.60
CA GLN A 131 -13.68 -13.56 3.43
C GLN A 131 -14.11 -12.16 2.98
N LEU A 132 -13.17 -11.28 2.65
CA LEU A 132 -13.46 -9.94 2.12
C LEU A 132 -14.15 -10.02 0.75
N SER A 133 -13.64 -10.84 -0.16
CA SER A 133 -14.19 -10.96 -1.51
C SER A 133 -15.56 -11.63 -1.56
N SER A 134 -15.87 -12.53 -0.63
CA SER A 134 -17.19 -13.13 -0.49
C SER A 134 -18.23 -12.20 0.16
N GLY A 135 -17.80 -11.05 0.71
CA GLY A 135 -18.66 -10.14 1.45
C GLY A 135 -19.00 -10.62 2.87
N ALA A 136 -18.30 -11.63 3.39
CA ALA A 136 -18.48 -12.11 4.77
C ALA A 136 -18.12 -11.04 5.80
N MET A 137 -17.26 -10.09 5.44
CA MET A 137 -16.96 -8.90 6.23
C MET A 137 -16.76 -7.66 5.37
N VAL A 138 -16.97 -6.49 5.95
CA VAL A 138 -16.70 -5.19 5.33
C VAL A 138 -15.22 -4.86 5.47
N GLY A 139 -14.58 -4.49 4.36
CA GLY A 139 -13.18 -4.09 4.35
C GLY A 139 -12.69 -3.67 2.96
N PRO A 140 -11.40 -3.36 2.82
CA PRO A 140 -10.79 -2.98 1.55
C PRO A 140 -10.71 -4.18 0.59
N THR A 141 -10.49 -3.91 -0.69
CA THR A 141 -9.96 -4.92 -1.61
C THR A 141 -8.54 -5.24 -1.18
N LEU A 142 -8.25 -6.52 -0.98
CA LEU A 142 -6.96 -6.99 -0.47
C LEU A 142 -6.19 -7.70 -1.59
N TYR A 143 -5.03 -7.14 -1.94
CA TYR A 143 -4.00 -7.79 -2.73
C TYR A 143 -2.91 -8.32 -1.79
N ALA A 144 -2.18 -9.37 -2.21
CA ALA A 144 -1.16 -9.99 -1.37
C ALA A 144 0.07 -10.39 -2.18
N ALA A 145 1.25 -10.10 -1.63
CA ALA A 145 2.53 -10.54 -2.14
C ALA A 145 3.08 -11.73 -1.34
N ARG A 146 3.72 -12.68 -2.04
CA ARG A 146 4.46 -13.77 -1.44
C ARG A 146 5.92 -13.39 -1.23
N ILE A 147 6.44 -13.53 -0.01
CA ILE A 147 7.88 -13.36 0.23
C ILE A 147 8.64 -14.54 -0.37
N ILE A 148 9.68 -14.22 -1.17
CA ILE A 148 10.68 -15.17 -1.65
C ILE A 148 12.06 -14.61 -1.28
N PRO A 149 12.90 -15.38 -0.54
CA PRO A 149 14.22 -14.92 -0.13
C PRO A 149 15.22 -14.87 -1.31
N LEU A 150 16.23 -14.00 -1.20
CA LEU A 150 17.30 -13.86 -2.21
C LEU A 150 18.53 -14.72 -1.93
N SER A 151 18.61 -15.35 -0.74
CA SER A 151 19.68 -16.24 -0.33
C SER A 151 19.13 -17.32 0.61
N ALA A 152 19.85 -18.40 0.74
CA ALA A 152 19.49 -19.42 1.73
C ALA A 152 19.65 -18.87 3.16
N PRO A 153 18.81 -19.36 4.11
CA PRO A 153 18.89 -18.92 5.50
C PRO A 153 20.27 -19.18 6.10
N THR A 154 20.86 -18.16 6.71
CA THR A 154 22.05 -18.33 7.54
C THR A 154 21.63 -18.34 9.00
N PRO A 155 22.22 -19.21 9.85
CA PRO A 155 21.98 -19.16 11.29
C PRO A 155 22.32 -17.74 11.80
N PRO A 156 21.49 -17.16 12.70
CA PRO A 156 21.85 -15.90 13.32
C PRO A 156 23.18 -16.07 14.06
N PRO A 157 24.07 -15.06 14.07
CA PRO A 157 25.29 -15.12 14.86
C PRO A 157 24.94 -15.35 16.34
N ALA A 158 25.74 -16.16 17.02
CA ALA A 158 25.48 -16.56 18.43
C ALA A 158 25.38 -15.36 19.41
N SER A 159 25.80 -14.16 18.98
CA SER A 159 25.75 -12.90 19.71
C SER A 159 24.55 -12.03 19.36
N ALA A 160 23.65 -12.46 18.48
CA ALA A 160 22.51 -11.62 18.09
C ALA A 160 21.52 -11.51 19.26
N ALA A 161 21.46 -10.35 19.90
CA ALA A 161 20.38 -10.03 20.85
C ALA A 161 19.01 -10.14 20.15
N PRO A 162 17.94 -10.52 20.88
CA PRO A 162 16.59 -10.53 20.33
C PRO A 162 16.27 -9.17 19.69
N ARG A 163 15.90 -9.17 18.41
CA ARG A 163 15.53 -7.94 17.72
C ARG A 163 14.17 -7.48 18.22
N GLY A 164 14.14 -6.38 18.95
CA GLY A 164 12.88 -5.68 19.24
C GLY A 164 12.42 -4.90 17.98
N PRO A 165 11.12 -4.59 17.87
CA PRO A 165 10.55 -3.92 16.69
C PRO A 165 11.16 -2.54 16.40
N TYR A 166 11.93 -1.96 17.32
CA TYR A 166 12.56 -0.64 17.19
C TYR A 166 14.10 -0.65 17.18
N THR A 167 14.73 -1.84 17.20
CA THR A 167 16.20 -1.93 17.17
C THR A 167 16.79 -1.52 15.82
N ASP A 168 16.00 -1.55 14.75
CA ASP A 168 16.46 -1.10 13.43
C ASP A 168 16.55 0.43 13.32
N LEU A 169 15.73 1.19 14.07
CA LEU A 169 15.81 2.66 14.09
C LEU A 169 17.12 3.18 14.71
N ALA A 170 17.67 2.47 15.69
CA ALA A 170 18.97 2.80 16.29
C ALA A 170 20.16 2.42 15.38
N ARG A 171 19.95 1.58 14.37
CA ARG A 171 20.96 1.10 13.43
C ARG A 171 21.06 1.92 12.15
N THR A 172 20.11 2.81 11.90
CA THR A 172 20.07 3.63 10.71
C THR A 172 20.90 4.92 10.84
N ASP A 173 22.12 4.81 11.36
CA ASP A 173 23.10 5.86 11.16
C ASP A 173 23.46 5.90 9.66
N PRO A 174 23.18 7.00 8.92
CA PRO A 174 23.51 7.10 7.50
C PRO A 174 25.00 6.91 7.22
N ALA A 175 25.84 7.12 8.24
CA ALA A 175 27.28 6.88 8.19
C ALA A 175 27.65 5.41 8.48
N ARG A 176 26.70 4.60 8.99
CA ARG A 176 26.91 3.18 9.27
C ARG A 176 26.05 2.32 8.37
N PRO A 177 26.64 1.59 7.43
CA PRO A 177 25.92 0.59 6.64
C PRO A 177 25.19 -0.37 7.59
N PRO A 178 24.00 -0.88 7.20
CA PRO A 178 23.34 -1.93 7.98
C PRO A 178 24.34 -3.08 8.21
N ASP A 179 24.27 -3.72 9.40
CA ASP A 179 25.12 -4.88 9.73
C ASP A 179 24.91 -5.97 8.65
N ARG A 180 25.74 -5.91 7.64
CA ARG A 180 25.74 -6.88 6.56
C ARG A 180 26.61 -8.05 6.96
N PRO A 181 26.26 -9.29 6.58
CA PRO A 181 27.17 -10.41 6.75
C PRO A 181 28.52 -10.10 6.09
N GLU A 182 29.61 -10.34 6.79
CA GLU A 182 30.96 -10.17 6.24
C GLU A 182 31.25 -11.20 5.14
N THR A 183 30.50 -12.30 5.13
CA THR A 183 30.61 -13.37 4.15
C THR A 183 29.31 -13.51 3.35
N ALA A 184 29.43 -13.76 2.06
CA ALA A 184 28.29 -14.00 1.20
C ALA A 184 27.44 -15.18 1.71
N PRO A 185 26.11 -15.03 1.83
CA PRO A 185 25.23 -16.12 2.20
C PRO A 185 25.21 -17.19 1.07
N PRO A 186 24.82 -18.44 1.38
CA PRO A 186 24.70 -19.48 0.36
C PRO A 186 23.61 -19.12 -0.67
N ALA A 187 23.86 -19.44 -1.94
CA ALA A 187 22.88 -19.27 -3.00
C ALA A 187 21.74 -20.29 -2.89
N ILE A 188 20.56 -19.88 -3.34
CA ILE A 188 19.45 -20.80 -3.59
C ILE A 188 19.56 -21.28 -5.05
N PRO A 189 19.40 -22.60 -5.32
CA PRO A 189 19.41 -23.08 -6.70
C PRO A 189 18.32 -22.40 -7.55
N ASP A 190 18.66 -22.02 -8.79
CA ASP A 190 17.75 -21.28 -9.68
C ASP A 190 16.40 -21.99 -9.87
N GLU A 191 16.41 -23.31 -10.06
CA GLU A 191 15.15 -24.05 -10.25
C GLU A 191 14.28 -24.07 -9.00
N GLN A 192 14.88 -24.10 -7.81
CA GLN A 192 14.14 -23.97 -6.55
C GLN A 192 13.50 -22.56 -6.45
N THR A 193 14.24 -21.53 -6.84
CA THR A 193 13.76 -20.14 -6.89
C THR A 193 12.59 -20.01 -7.87
N ARG A 194 12.73 -20.53 -9.10
CA ARG A 194 11.65 -20.52 -10.10
C ARG A 194 10.41 -21.31 -9.63
N ALA A 195 10.62 -22.46 -9.02
CA ALA A 195 9.53 -23.25 -8.45
C ALA A 195 8.75 -22.50 -7.37
N ALA A 196 9.43 -21.73 -6.50
CA ALA A 196 8.79 -20.90 -5.48
C ALA A 196 7.92 -19.78 -6.11
N VAL A 197 8.37 -19.16 -7.19
CA VAL A 197 7.58 -18.16 -7.93
C VAL A 197 6.33 -18.80 -8.55
N ARG A 198 6.48 -19.95 -9.21
CA ARG A 198 5.32 -20.67 -9.80
C ARG A 198 4.31 -21.08 -8.73
N ALA A 199 4.79 -21.57 -7.58
CA ALA A 199 3.93 -21.91 -6.44
C ALA A 199 3.16 -20.67 -5.94
N ALA A 200 3.81 -19.53 -5.78
CA ALA A 200 3.12 -18.29 -5.38
C ALA A 200 1.98 -17.92 -6.35
N ARG A 201 2.20 -18.09 -7.66
CA ARG A 201 1.15 -17.86 -8.67
C ARG A 201 0.00 -18.86 -8.54
N GLN A 202 0.30 -20.14 -8.34
CA GLN A 202 -0.69 -21.21 -8.18
C GLN A 202 -1.53 -21.03 -6.90
N ASP A 203 -0.91 -20.59 -5.81
CA ASP A 203 -1.57 -20.25 -4.55
C ASP A 203 -2.47 -19.00 -4.68
N GLY A 204 -2.31 -18.23 -5.76
CA GLY A 204 -3.16 -17.08 -6.06
C GLY A 204 -2.62 -15.75 -5.51
N PHE A 205 -1.32 -15.63 -5.21
CA PHE A 205 -0.71 -14.34 -4.88
C PHE A 205 -0.70 -13.40 -6.09
N ASP A 206 -0.77 -12.10 -5.82
CA ASP A 206 -0.82 -11.04 -6.85
C ASP A 206 0.57 -10.54 -7.21
N ALA A 207 1.57 -10.75 -6.35
CA ALA A 207 2.95 -10.31 -6.55
C ALA A 207 3.94 -11.13 -5.71
N ILE A 208 5.23 -10.91 -6.01
CA ILE A 208 6.35 -11.40 -5.21
C ILE A 208 6.94 -10.22 -4.41
N LYS A 209 7.30 -10.45 -3.15
CA LYS A 209 8.08 -9.54 -2.30
C LYS A 209 9.45 -10.13 -2.06
N THR A 210 10.50 -9.32 -2.17
CA THR A 210 11.88 -9.69 -1.87
C THR A 210 12.54 -8.65 -0.98
N PHE A 211 13.72 -8.98 -0.43
CA PHE A 211 14.51 -8.09 0.42
C PHE A 211 15.94 -8.01 -0.14
N MET A 212 16.26 -6.91 -0.82
CA MET A 212 17.59 -6.67 -1.35
C MET A 212 18.48 -6.08 -0.25
N LEU A 213 19.38 -6.90 0.23
CA LEU A 213 20.46 -6.55 1.15
C LEU A 213 21.74 -7.10 0.53
N THR A 214 22.36 -6.34 -0.37
CA THR A 214 23.52 -6.78 -1.13
C THR A 214 24.68 -7.11 -0.22
N THR A 215 25.31 -8.25 -0.42
CA THR A 215 26.57 -8.63 0.24
C THR A 215 27.71 -8.70 -0.79
N PRO A 216 28.95 -8.39 -0.40
CA PRO A 216 30.10 -8.50 -1.33
C PRO A 216 30.22 -9.94 -1.87
N GLY A 217 30.09 -10.11 -3.18
CA GLY A 217 30.14 -11.44 -3.84
C GLY A 217 28.92 -12.33 -3.53
N GLY A 218 27.87 -11.78 -2.97
CA GLY A 218 26.66 -12.53 -2.62
C GLY A 218 25.75 -12.85 -3.81
N PRO A 219 24.82 -13.80 -3.64
CA PRO A 219 23.95 -14.29 -4.69
C PRO A 219 22.72 -13.40 -4.96
N GLU A 220 22.48 -12.36 -4.13
CA GLU A 220 21.20 -11.66 -4.05
C GLU A 220 20.79 -11.06 -5.40
N GLY A 221 21.73 -10.44 -6.12
CA GLY A 221 21.45 -9.85 -7.43
C GLY A 221 21.09 -10.90 -8.49
N HIS A 222 21.82 -12.03 -8.51
CA HIS A 222 21.50 -13.13 -9.42
C HIS A 222 20.14 -13.75 -9.09
N THR A 223 19.91 -14.08 -7.83
CA THR A 223 18.64 -14.69 -7.38
C THR A 223 17.46 -13.76 -7.68
N LEU A 224 17.61 -12.44 -7.47
CA LEU A 224 16.57 -11.47 -7.80
C LEU A 224 16.26 -11.47 -9.30
N SER A 225 17.28 -11.53 -10.16
CA SER A 225 17.07 -11.61 -11.62
C SER A 225 16.32 -12.88 -12.02
N VAL A 226 16.63 -14.03 -11.39
CA VAL A 226 15.91 -15.29 -11.61
C VAL A 226 14.44 -15.18 -11.17
N ILE A 227 14.17 -14.53 -10.03
CA ILE A 227 12.80 -14.27 -9.55
C ILE A 227 12.04 -13.38 -10.55
N VAL A 228 12.63 -12.26 -10.97
CA VAL A 228 11.99 -11.31 -11.90
C VAL A 228 11.66 -12.00 -13.22
N ASP A 229 12.61 -12.72 -13.79
CA ASP A 229 12.42 -13.51 -15.01
C ASP A 229 11.21 -14.45 -14.93
N GLU A 230 11.11 -15.23 -13.85
CA GLU A 230 10.04 -16.19 -13.69
C GLU A 230 8.72 -15.49 -13.33
N ALA A 231 8.75 -14.46 -12.47
CA ALA A 231 7.57 -13.69 -12.08
C ALA A 231 6.90 -13.05 -13.30
N HIS A 232 7.67 -12.44 -14.20
CA HIS A 232 7.14 -11.84 -15.41
C HIS A 232 6.49 -12.87 -16.34
N LYS A 233 7.05 -14.08 -16.46
CA LYS A 233 6.43 -15.20 -17.20
C LYS A 233 5.11 -15.63 -16.60
N GLN A 234 4.96 -15.52 -15.27
CA GLN A 234 3.74 -15.83 -14.54
C GLN A 234 2.75 -14.65 -14.46
N GLY A 235 3.10 -13.47 -15.01
CA GLY A 235 2.30 -12.25 -14.92
C GLY A 235 2.25 -11.65 -13.51
N LEU A 236 3.25 -11.92 -12.69
CA LEU A 236 3.43 -11.37 -11.34
C LEU A 236 4.39 -10.19 -11.37
N ARG A 237 4.12 -9.19 -10.54
CA ARG A 237 5.05 -8.07 -10.29
C ARG A 237 5.98 -8.41 -9.13
N VAL A 238 7.19 -7.85 -9.16
CA VAL A 238 8.19 -8.03 -8.11
C VAL A 238 8.39 -6.71 -7.34
N TYR A 239 8.09 -6.75 -6.05
CA TYR A 239 8.32 -5.67 -5.09
C TYR A 239 9.56 -5.98 -4.28
N THR A 240 10.49 -5.05 -4.22
CA THR A 240 11.76 -5.28 -3.54
C THR A 240 12.00 -4.25 -2.44
N HIS A 241 12.17 -4.74 -1.20
CA HIS A 241 12.70 -3.93 -0.10
C HIS A 241 14.15 -3.54 -0.43
N ALA A 242 14.44 -2.24 -0.45
CA ALA A 242 15.77 -1.71 -0.67
C ALA A 242 15.87 -0.32 -0.03
N THR A 243 16.36 -0.28 1.21
CA THR A 243 16.40 0.96 2.00
C THR A 243 17.72 1.71 1.85
N ALA A 244 18.79 1.05 1.41
CA ALA A 244 20.04 1.71 1.05
C ALA A 244 20.11 2.01 -0.45
N VAL A 245 20.72 3.13 -0.82
CA VAL A 245 20.90 3.53 -2.23
C VAL A 245 21.58 2.44 -3.06
N PRO A 246 22.68 1.78 -2.61
CA PRO A 246 23.28 0.68 -3.36
C PRO A 246 22.34 -0.52 -3.59
N ASP A 247 21.49 -0.84 -2.61
CA ASP A 247 20.50 -1.92 -2.73
C ASP A 247 19.40 -1.56 -3.72
N ALA A 248 18.94 -0.31 -3.70
CA ALA A 248 17.97 0.20 -4.68
C ALA A 248 18.52 0.14 -6.11
N LEU A 249 19.81 0.53 -6.31
CA LEU A 249 20.47 0.41 -7.60
C LEU A 249 20.59 -1.04 -8.06
N ALA A 250 20.98 -1.95 -7.16
CA ALA A 250 21.06 -3.37 -7.49
C ALA A 250 19.68 -3.95 -7.84
N ALA A 251 18.63 -3.51 -7.12
CA ALA A 251 17.26 -3.96 -7.39
C ALA A 251 16.74 -3.49 -8.75
N VAL A 252 16.91 -2.20 -9.10
CA VAL A 252 16.46 -1.69 -10.41
C VAL A 252 17.26 -2.29 -11.57
N ASN A 253 18.54 -2.59 -11.37
CA ASN A 253 19.37 -3.30 -12.36
C ASN A 253 18.92 -4.75 -12.59
N ALA A 254 18.23 -5.37 -11.64
CA ALA A 254 17.58 -6.66 -11.80
C ALA A 254 16.18 -6.57 -12.44
N HIS A 255 15.76 -5.38 -12.89
CA HIS A 255 14.49 -5.11 -13.59
C HIS A 255 13.23 -5.42 -12.77
N ILE A 256 13.25 -5.13 -11.47
CA ILE A 256 12.07 -5.23 -10.61
C ILE A 256 10.95 -4.28 -11.06
N ASP A 257 9.74 -4.49 -10.56
CA ASP A 257 8.59 -3.64 -10.91
C ASP A 257 8.34 -2.49 -9.95
N VAL A 258 8.72 -2.64 -8.66
CA VAL A 258 8.46 -1.62 -7.63
C VAL A 258 9.54 -1.65 -6.55
N LEU A 259 10.11 -0.50 -6.24
CA LEU A 259 10.86 -0.29 -5.00
C LEU A 259 9.87 -0.12 -3.85
N ALA A 260 9.89 -1.05 -2.90
CA ALA A 260 8.90 -1.12 -1.84
C ALA A 260 9.06 -0.05 -0.75
N HIS A 261 10.18 0.67 -0.76
CA HIS A 261 10.50 1.73 0.21
C HIS A 261 11.26 2.87 -0.45
N THR A 262 11.19 4.04 0.18
CA THR A 262 12.15 5.12 -0.11
C THR A 262 13.53 4.71 0.36
N ALA A 263 14.52 4.76 -0.53
CA ALA A 263 15.91 4.58 -0.14
C ALA A 263 16.34 5.77 0.74
N HIS A 264 16.56 5.53 2.02
CA HIS A 264 16.86 6.55 3.03
C HIS A 264 18.29 6.42 3.64
N ILE A 265 18.99 5.33 3.32
CA ILE A 265 20.38 5.12 3.69
C ILE A 265 21.27 5.47 2.49
N GLY A 266 21.94 6.60 2.56
CA GLY A 266 22.72 7.20 1.47
C GLY A 266 22.10 8.48 0.95
N ARG A 267 22.95 9.35 0.43
CA ARG A 267 22.64 10.75 0.07
C ARG A 267 22.57 10.90 -1.45
N LEU A 268 21.36 11.04 -1.97
CA LEU A 268 21.16 11.22 -3.42
C LEU A 268 21.59 12.60 -3.90
N GLU A 269 21.53 13.63 -3.05
CA GLU A 269 22.03 14.97 -3.36
C GLU A 269 23.52 15.00 -3.70
N GLU A 270 24.27 14.00 -3.23
CA GLU A 270 25.71 13.84 -3.51
C GLU A 270 26.02 12.81 -4.60
N ASN A 271 25.00 12.16 -5.18
CA ASN A 271 25.17 11.04 -6.10
C ASN A 271 24.29 11.15 -7.36
N ALA A 272 24.65 12.06 -8.25
CA ALA A 272 23.93 12.29 -9.50
C ALA A 272 23.83 11.04 -10.40
N THR A 273 24.81 10.16 -10.35
CA THR A 273 24.79 8.87 -11.11
C THR A 273 23.71 7.95 -10.57
N ALA A 274 23.59 7.81 -9.24
CA ALA A 274 22.52 7.03 -8.63
C ALA A 274 21.14 7.60 -8.94
N VAL A 275 20.97 8.92 -8.85
CA VAL A 275 19.72 9.60 -9.23
C VAL A 275 19.36 9.27 -10.67
N LYS A 276 20.30 9.44 -11.60
CA LYS A 276 20.07 9.13 -13.01
C LYS A 276 19.67 7.67 -13.23
N THR A 277 20.37 6.71 -12.62
CA THR A 277 20.06 5.28 -12.76
C THR A 277 18.65 4.95 -12.24
N LEU A 278 18.29 5.48 -11.07
CA LEU A 278 16.95 5.28 -10.49
C LEU A 278 15.84 5.87 -11.38
N LEU A 279 16.05 7.05 -11.93
CA LEU A 279 15.08 7.72 -12.81
C LEU A 279 14.95 7.01 -14.17
N ASP A 280 16.07 6.63 -14.78
CA ASP A 280 16.08 5.92 -16.08
C ASP A 280 15.45 4.54 -16.00
N SER A 281 15.40 3.92 -14.82
CA SER A 281 14.74 2.62 -14.62
C SER A 281 13.23 2.69 -14.78
N HIS A 282 12.61 3.86 -14.60
CA HIS A 282 11.16 4.09 -14.56
C HIS A 282 10.43 3.23 -13.51
N VAL A 283 11.16 2.63 -12.58
CA VAL A 283 10.59 1.80 -11.49
C VAL A 283 9.95 2.73 -10.46
N PRO A 284 8.65 2.59 -10.14
CA PRO A 284 8.02 3.38 -9.10
C PRO A 284 8.58 3.04 -7.72
N MET A 285 8.52 4.01 -6.81
CA MET A 285 8.97 3.88 -5.42
C MET A 285 7.80 4.12 -4.48
N VAL A 286 7.62 3.26 -3.48
CA VAL A 286 6.62 3.44 -2.42
C VAL A 286 7.20 4.25 -1.29
N SER A 287 6.41 5.14 -0.69
CA SER A 287 6.87 6.11 0.30
C SER A 287 7.38 5.45 1.59
N THR A 288 6.52 4.88 2.38
CA THR A 288 6.84 4.25 3.68
C THR A 288 7.80 5.08 4.54
N LEU A 289 7.64 6.40 4.51
CA LEU A 289 8.57 7.32 5.18
C LEU A 289 8.40 7.28 6.70
N ALA A 290 7.15 7.23 7.17
CA ALA A 290 6.86 7.35 8.59
C ALA A 290 7.45 6.21 9.43
N VAL A 291 7.56 5.00 8.86
CA VAL A 291 8.14 3.85 9.59
C VAL A 291 9.63 4.05 9.91
N PHE A 292 10.33 4.88 9.15
CA PHE A 292 11.74 5.22 9.34
C PHE A 292 11.97 6.56 10.03
N ILE A 293 10.92 7.37 10.17
CA ILE A 293 10.95 8.62 10.94
C ILE A 293 10.51 8.29 12.37
N PRO A 294 11.25 8.72 13.41
CA PRO A 294 10.80 8.52 14.79
C PRO A 294 9.37 9.00 14.97
N HIS A 295 8.54 8.19 15.61
CA HIS A 295 7.15 8.53 15.88
C HIS A 295 7.01 9.92 16.51
N PHE A 296 6.20 10.73 15.89
CA PHE A 296 5.67 11.92 16.54
C PHE A 296 4.49 11.48 17.42
N ASP A 297 4.78 11.02 18.65
CA ASP A 297 3.73 10.83 19.64
C ASP A 297 2.93 12.13 19.80
N ALA A 298 1.64 12.02 20.09
CA ALA A 298 0.77 13.17 20.35
C ALA A 298 1.39 14.16 21.35
N ASP A 299 2.23 13.67 22.25
CA ASP A 299 2.94 14.45 23.24
C ASP A 299 4.34 14.91 22.82
N ASN A 300 4.95 14.34 21.80
CA ASN A 300 6.35 14.53 21.35
C ASN A 300 7.39 14.47 22.48
N LYS A 301 6.98 14.01 23.66
CA LYS A 301 7.79 14.03 24.89
C LYS A 301 8.96 13.04 24.88
N PRO A 302 8.80 11.80 24.38
CA PRO A 302 9.91 10.84 24.39
C PRO A 302 11.04 11.21 23.44
N LEU A 303 10.72 11.85 22.30
CA LEU A 303 11.67 12.18 21.25
C LEU A 303 12.63 13.31 21.62
N PHE A 304 12.24 14.15 22.58
CA PHE A 304 12.99 15.33 23.01
C PHE A 304 13.45 15.27 24.47
N ARG A 305 13.30 14.12 25.13
CA ARG A 305 13.89 13.93 26.46
C ARG A 305 15.41 13.89 26.37
N ASP A 306 16.07 14.51 27.31
CA ASP A 306 17.51 14.43 27.53
C ASP A 306 18.38 14.89 26.34
N GLY A 307 18.00 15.96 25.66
CA GLY A 307 18.80 16.58 24.59
C GLY A 307 18.44 16.13 23.20
N GLY A 308 17.30 15.46 23.02
CA GLY A 308 16.74 15.05 21.74
C GLY A 308 17.23 13.69 21.25
N PRO A 309 16.54 13.13 20.24
CA PRO A 309 16.85 11.82 19.69
C PRO A 309 18.20 11.78 18.96
N PHE A 310 18.77 12.94 18.65
CA PHE A 310 20.00 13.08 17.87
C PHE A 310 21.02 13.97 18.63
N PRO A 311 22.08 13.39 19.20
CA PRO A 311 23.16 14.20 19.69
C PRO A 311 23.77 15.03 18.55
N MET A 312 23.68 16.33 18.65
CA MET A 312 24.33 17.28 17.72
C MET A 312 25.85 17.21 17.82
N PRO A 313 26.63 17.44 16.76
CA PRO A 313 26.20 17.60 15.38
C PRO A 313 26.17 16.24 14.64
N ARG A 314 25.01 15.81 14.15
CA ARG A 314 24.95 14.69 13.22
C ARG A 314 24.38 15.19 11.91
N PRO A 315 24.87 14.67 10.75
CA PRO A 315 24.16 14.84 9.49
C PRO A 315 22.72 14.33 9.66
N LEU A 316 21.82 14.79 8.82
CA LEU A 316 20.43 14.35 8.82
C LEU A 316 20.35 12.85 9.11
N SER A 317 19.57 12.48 10.10
CA SER A 317 19.30 11.07 10.39
C SER A 317 18.72 10.41 9.13
N SER A 318 18.78 9.09 9.05
CA SER A 318 18.12 8.35 7.96
C SER A 318 16.65 8.74 7.83
N GLY A 319 15.97 9.04 8.93
CA GLY A 319 14.59 9.56 8.92
C GLY A 319 14.45 10.88 8.17
N GLY A 320 15.40 11.81 8.31
CA GLY A 320 15.42 13.06 7.55
C GLY A 320 15.89 12.89 6.11
N GLN A 321 16.78 11.94 5.85
CA GLN A 321 17.31 11.68 4.50
C GLN A 321 16.27 11.07 3.58
N GLY A 322 15.34 10.27 4.09
CA GLY A 322 14.26 9.69 3.28
C GLY A 322 13.42 10.73 2.55
N PRO A 323 12.83 11.72 3.22
CA PRO A 323 12.12 12.82 2.56
C PRO A 323 12.95 13.60 1.55
N VAL A 324 14.25 13.87 1.84
CA VAL A 324 15.16 14.55 0.90
C VAL A 324 15.33 13.73 -0.37
N ASN A 325 15.65 12.45 -0.25
CA ASN A 325 15.81 11.54 -1.39
C ASN A 325 14.51 11.41 -2.19
N ALA A 326 13.37 11.29 -1.50
CA ALA A 326 12.05 11.25 -2.13
C ALA A 326 11.79 12.51 -2.96
N ARG A 327 12.11 13.70 -2.44
CA ARG A 327 11.94 14.96 -3.17
C ARG A 327 12.82 15.05 -4.41
N ILE A 328 14.09 14.65 -4.32
CA ILE A 328 15.01 14.63 -5.45
C ILE A 328 14.48 13.74 -6.58
N LEU A 329 14.03 12.53 -6.24
CA LEU A 329 13.49 11.59 -7.22
C LEU A 329 12.16 12.06 -7.82
N TRP A 330 11.29 12.65 -6.99
CA TRP A 330 10.05 13.26 -7.47
C TRP A 330 10.29 14.38 -8.46
N ASP A 331 11.21 15.29 -8.16
CA ASP A 331 11.56 16.40 -9.06
C ASP A 331 12.18 15.90 -10.38
N GLY A 332 12.83 14.74 -10.34
CA GLY A 332 13.32 14.04 -11.52
C GLY A 332 12.24 13.27 -12.30
N GLY A 333 10.99 13.24 -11.83
CA GLY A 333 9.87 12.61 -12.52
C GLY A 333 9.59 11.16 -12.14
N MET A 334 10.18 10.66 -11.03
CA MET A 334 9.87 9.32 -10.52
C MET A 334 8.39 9.19 -10.15
N ASN A 335 7.75 8.08 -10.53
CA ASN A 335 6.44 7.72 -10.00
C ASN A 335 6.58 7.33 -8.51
N TYR A 336 6.17 8.24 -7.62
CA TYR A 336 6.22 8.04 -6.19
C TYR A 336 4.83 7.69 -5.67
N ALA A 337 4.69 6.57 -4.96
CA ALA A 337 3.44 5.97 -4.54
C ALA A 337 3.30 5.96 -3.01
N TYR A 338 2.07 5.87 -2.52
CA TYR A 338 1.75 5.81 -1.09
C TYR A 338 1.83 4.38 -0.56
N GLY A 339 2.43 4.20 0.62
CA GLY A 339 2.37 2.99 1.44
C GLY A 339 2.88 3.27 2.84
N THR A 340 2.48 2.48 3.83
CA THR A 340 2.78 2.75 5.25
C THR A 340 3.79 1.80 5.87
N ASP A 341 3.88 0.55 5.40
CA ASP A 341 4.74 -0.52 5.96
C ASP A 341 4.52 -0.76 7.47
N THR A 342 3.30 -0.60 7.94
CA THR A 342 2.97 -0.70 9.37
C THR A 342 1.89 -1.73 9.65
N GLN A 343 1.76 -2.10 10.95
CA GLN A 343 0.66 -2.91 11.50
C GLN A 343 -0.21 -2.10 12.48
N TRP A 344 -0.04 -0.77 12.51
CA TRP A 344 -0.77 0.11 13.43
C TRP A 344 -2.20 0.35 12.97
N ASP A 345 -2.97 1.09 13.75
CA ASP A 345 -4.30 1.52 13.32
C ASP A 345 -4.21 2.28 11.97
N PRO A 346 -5.08 2.00 10.99
CA PRO A 346 -5.02 2.64 9.69
C PRO A 346 -5.10 4.16 9.71
N HIS A 347 -5.88 4.75 10.63
CA HIS A 347 -5.99 6.20 10.76
C HIS A 347 -4.69 6.81 11.30
N ASP A 348 -4.05 6.17 12.29
CA ASP A 348 -2.79 6.63 12.87
C ASP A 348 -1.65 6.52 11.85
N SER A 349 -1.55 5.36 11.18
CA SER A 349 -0.58 5.14 10.10
C SER A 349 -0.74 6.15 8.96
N PHE A 350 -1.98 6.47 8.61
CA PHE A 350 -2.27 7.48 7.58
C PHE A 350 -1.82 8.86 8.01
N THR A 351 -2.15 9.25 9.24
CA THR A 351 -1.76 10.54 9.79
C THR A 351 -0.24 10.70 9.83
N ASP A 352 0.48 9.66 10.25
CA ASP A 352 1.94 9.69 10.37
C ASP A 352 2.61 9.75 8.98
N GLU A 353 2.12 8.95 8.01
CA GLU A 353 2.67 9.01 6.64
C GLU A 353 2.36 10.35 5.97
N LEU A 354 1.18 10.94 6.19
CA LEU A 354 0.87 12.29 5.72
C LEU A 354 1.80 13.35 6.33
N ARG A 355 2.14 13.23 7.63
CA ARG A 355 3.13 14.13 8.27
C ARG A 355 4.48 14.02 7.60
N ALA A 356 4.94 12.80 7.34
CA ALA A 356 6.22 12.56 6.68
C ALA A 356 6.24 13.09 5.25
N LEU A 357 5.20 12.83 4.47
CA LEU A 357 5.06 13.35 3.11
C LEU A 357 4.99 14.88 3.07
N ASN A 358 4.25 15.49 4.00
CA ASN A 358 4.08 16.95 4.06
C ASN A 358 5.36 17.72 4.41
N LEU A 359 6.44 17.03 4.81
CA LEU A 359 7.75 17.66 4.99
C LEU A 359 8.33 18.17 3.67
N VAL A 360 8.03 17.51 2.54
CA VAL A 360 8.68 17.76 1.25
C VAL A 360 7.73 17.84 0.06
N PHE A 361 6.47 17.44 0.21
CA PHE A 361 5.48 17.45 -0.86
C PHE A 361 4.35 18.44 -0.58
N SER A 362 3.88 19.10 -1.63
CA SER A 362 2.69 19.93 -1.53
C SER A 362 1.42 19.08 -1.40
N PRO A 363 0.28 19.63 -0.93
CA PRO A 363 -0.99 18.93 -0.94
C PRO A 363 -1.38 18.35 -2.31
N ARG A 364 -1.07 19.06 -3.40
CA ARG A 364 -1.31 18.56 -4.77
C ARG A 364 -0.44 17.34 -5.11
N ASP A 365 0.81 17.32 -4.68
CA ASP A 365 1.71 16.19 -4.88
C ASP A 365 1.21 14.99 -4.09
N ILE A 366 0.84 15.18 -2.82
CA ILE A 366 0.33 14.13 -1.94
C ILE A 366 -0.95 13.50 -2.51
N LEU A 367 -1.85 14.29 -3.08
CA LEU A 367 -3.05 13.75 -3.75
C LEU A 367 -2.70 12.89 -4.97
N LYS A 368 -1.66 13.24 -5.73
CA LYS A 368 -1.17 12.40 -6.84
C LYS A 368 -0.53 11.11 -6.31
N ILE A 369 0.27 11.23 -5.25
CA ILE A 369 0.93 10.10 -4.59
C ILE A 369 -0.11 9.11 -4.07
N LEU A 370 -1.09 9.58 -3.29
CA LEU A 370 -2.12 8.74 -2.67
C LEU A 370 -3.07 8.06 -3.68
N GLY A 371 -3.33 8.70 -4.82
CA GLY A 371 -4.31 8.26 -5.82
C GLY A 371 -3.67 7.63 -7.06
N PRO A 372 -3.53 8.38 -8.18
CA PRO A 372 -3.15 7.83 -9.47
C PRO A 372 -1.77 7.17 -9.48
N ASN A 373 -0.79 7.71 -8.79
CA ASN A 373 0.56 7.15 -8.74
C ASN A 373 0.57 5.80 -8.04
N THR A 374 -0.15 5.67 -6.92
CA THR A 374 -0.26 4.40 -6.20
C THR A 374 -1.02 3.36 -7.03
N ALA A 375 -2.10 3.77 -7.70
CA ALA A 375 -2.81 2.87 -8.62
C ALA A 375 -1.89 2.37 -9.75
N ALA A 376 -1.01 3.23 -10.28
CA ALA A 376 -0.02 2.85 -11.29
C ALA A 376 1.04 1.88 -10.71
N ALA A 377 1.57 2.16 -9.53
CA ALA A 377 2.56 1.32 -8.88
C ALA A 377 2.05 -0.10 -8.62
N ILE A 378 0.77 -0.25 -8.26
CA ILE A 378 0.16 -1.58 -8.09
C ILE A 378 -0.43 -2.18 -9.38
N GLY A 379 -0.24 -1.53 -10.54
CA GLY A 379 -0.73 -2.02 -11.84
C GLY A 379 -2.26 -1.97 -12.00
N LYS A 380 -2.94 -1.00 -11.35
CA LYS A 380 -4.41 -0.87 -11.32
C LYS A 380 -4.93 0.47 -11.81
N SER A 381 -4.15 1.21 -12.61
CA SER A 381 -4.53 2.55 -13.11
C SER A 381 -5.82 2.53 -13.94
N SER A 382 -6.14 1.42 -14.63
CA SER A 382 -7.37 1.30 -15.40
C SER A 382 -8.63 1.20 -14.54
N GLU A 383 -8.47 0.87 -13.24
CA GLU A 383 -9.58 0.62 -12.34
C GLU A 383 -9.67 1.61 -11.17
N LEU A 384 -8.54 2.14 -10.71
CA LEU A 384 -8.40 2.85 -9.43
C LEU A 384 -7.66 4.19 -9.58
N GLY A 385 -7.63 4.95 -8.51
CA GLY A 385 -6.76 6.12 -8.30
C GLY A 385 -7.31 7.44 -8.81
N THR A 386 -8.33 7.44 -9.67
CA THR A 386 -8.97 8.66 -10.17
C THR A 386 -10.49 8.51 -10.27
N LEU A 387 -11.19 9.63 -10.32
CA LEU A 387 -12.63 9.66 -10.54
C LEU A 387 -12.94 9.85 -12.03
N GLU A 388 -12.93 8.74 -12.77
CA GLU A 388 -13.20 8.74 -14.21
C GLU A 388 -14.26 7.71 -14.58
N PRO A 389 -15.11 7.98 -15.59
CA PRO A 389 -16.06 7.00 -16.08
C PRO A 389 -15.42 5.66 -16.45
N GLY A 390 -16.04 4.57 -16.06
CA GLY A 390 -15.56 3.19 -16.25
C GLY A 390 -14.72 2.65 -15.11
N LYS A 391 -14.11 3.49 -14.25
CA LYS A 391 -13.37 3.04 -13.08
C LYS A 391 -14.29 2.58 -11.95
N ARG A 392 -13.76 1.83 -11.01
CA ARG A 392 -14.50 1.35 -9.84
C ARG A 392 -15.04 2.52 -9.04
N ALA A 393 -16.25 2.37 -8.54
CA ALA A 393 -16.87 3.35 -7.67
C ALA A 393 -16.40 3.17 -6.22
N ASP A 394 -15.09 3.34 -6.03
CA ASP A 394 -14.41 3.43 -4.75
C ASP A 394 -14.16 4.91 -4.46
N LEU A 395 -14.95 5.50 -3.55
CA LEU A 395 -15.02 6.94 -3.32
C LEU A 395 -14.89 7.24 -1.84
N VAL A 396 -14.25 8.36 -1.53
CA VAL A 396 -14.16 8.91 -0.16
C VAL A 396 -14.69 10.33 -0.16
N ILE A 397 -15.56 10.65 0.80
CA ILE A 397 -15.96 12.01 1.09
C ILE A 397 -15.26 12.46 2.36
N VAL A 398 -14.52 13.56 2.30
CA VAL A 398 -13.81 14.15 3.44
C VAL A 398 -14.38 15.53 3.79
N ASP A 399 -14.40 15.84 5.09
CA ASP A 399 -14.80 17.16 5.59
C ASP A 399 -13.63 18.14 5.47
N GLY A 400 -13.79 19.15 4.63
CA GLY A 400 -12.77 20.15 4.31
C GLY A 400 -12.15 19.99 2.92
N ASN A 401 -11.22 20.89 2.61
CA ASN A 401 -10.49 20.90 1.34
C ASN A 401 -9.05 20.42 1.56
N PRO A 402 -8.67 19.24 1.04
CA PRO A 402 -7.29 18.74 1.19
C PRO A 402 -6.22 19.59 0.51
N LEU A 403 -6.61 20.51 -0.40
CA LEU A 403 -5.66 21.44 -1.02
C LEU A 403 -5.29 22.62 -0.11
N ASP A 404 -6.16 22.93 0.87
CA ASP A 404 -5.90 23.97 1.87
C ASP A 404 -5.14 23.42 3.06
N ASP A 405 -5.52 22.20 3.50
CA ASP A 405 -4.87 21.44 4.55
C ASP A 405 -4.95 19.94 4.22
N VAL A 406 -3.79 19.32 3.98
CA VAL A 406 -3.69 17.91 3.60
C VAL A 406 -4.28 16.98 4.66
N PHE A 407 -4.28 17.38 5.94
CA PHE A 407 -4.86 16.57 7.03
C PHE A 407 -6.38 16.47 6.97
N ASN A 408 -7.06 17.28 6.14
CA ASN A 408 -8.47 17.08 5.83
C ASN A 408 -8.72 15.71 5.17
N LEU A 409 -7.71 15.07 4.58
CA LEU A 409 -7.81 13.67 4.09
C LEU A 409 -8.14 12.68 5.21
N THR A 410 -7.74 12.94 6.45
CA THR A 410 -8.05 12.06 7.60
C THR A 410 -9.48 12.26 8.15
N ARG A 411 -10.17 13.34 7.73
CA ARG A 411 -11.53 13.68 8.17
C ARG A 411 -12.59 12.98 7.32
N VAL A 412 -12.48 11.66 7.22
CA VAL A 412 -13.38 10.84 6.40
C VAL A 412 -14.80 10.86 6.96
N ALA A 413 -15.74 11.37 6.16
CA ALA A 413 -17.15 11.48 6.47
C ALA A 413 -17.96 10.31 5.91
N LEU A 414 -17.62 9.82 4.69
CA LEU A 414 -18.33 8.72 4.07
C LEU A 414 -17.39 7.96 3.11
N VAL A 415 -17.58 6.65 3.02
CA VAL A 415 -16.87 5.80 2.08
C VAL A 415 -17.84 4.96 1.26
N VAL A 416 -17.65 5.00 -0.05
CA VAL A 416 -18.30 4.12 -1.02
C VAL A 416 -17.25 3.14 -1.54
N LYS A 417 -17.58 1.86 -1.55
CA LYS A 417 -16.74 0.80 -2.11
C LYS A 417 -17.57 -0.07 -3.06
N ASP A 418 -17.06 -0.29 -4.26
CA ASP A 418 -17.78 -1.03 -5.32
C ASP A 418 -19.23 -0.50 -5.49
N GLY A 419 -19.42 0.83 -5.41
CA GLY A 419 -20.72 1.49 -5.52
C GLY A 419 -21.65 1.31 -4.31
N LYS A 420 -21.17 0.79 -3.18
CA LYS A 420 -21.95 0.61 -1.93
C LYS A 420 -21.41 1.50 -0.82
N VAL A 421 -22.28 2.16 -0.07
CA VAL A 421 -21.89 2.87 1.14
C VAL A 421 -21.47 1.85 2.18
N VAL A 422 -20.18 1.88 2.59
CA VAL A 422 -19.58 0.95 3.55
C VAL A 422 -19.23 1.62 4.89
N SER A 423 -19.14 2.95 4.89
CA SER A 423 -18.97 3.77 6.10
C SER A 423 -19.70 5.10 5.92
N ASP A 424 -20.49 5.51 6.90
CA ASP A 424 -21.15 6.83 6.94
C ASP A 424 -21.07 7.38 8.37
N LYS A 425 -20.31 8.46 8.52
CA LYS A 425 -20.07 9.15 9.80
C LYS A 425 -20.70 10.54 9.85
N ARG A 426 -21.43 10.98 8.81
CA ARG A 426 -21.97 12.33 8.68
C ARG A 426 -22.94 12.71 9.79
N GLY A 427 -23.68 11.73 10.36
CA GLY A 427 -24.59 11.95 11.50
C GLY A 427 -23.92 11.94 12.89
N LYS A 428 -22.60 11.60 12.95
CA LYS A 428 -21.84 11.49 14.20
C LYS A 428 -20.91 12.69 14.41
N ARG A 429 -21.37 13.92 14.15
CA ARG A 429 -20.56 15.12 14.44
C ARG A 429 -20.17 15.11 15.91
N ARG A 430 -18.88 14.99 16.22
CA ARG A 430 -18.36 15.36 17.53
C ARG A 430 -18.66 16.83 17.73
N ALA A 431 -19.27 17.16 18.89
CA ALA A 431 -19.32 18.53 19.36
C ALA A 431 -17.88 19.11 19.36
N PRO A 432 -17.67 20.37 18.96
CA PRO A 432 -16.35 20.98 19.04
C PRO A 432 -15.89 20.94 20.50
N THR A 433 -14.73 20.31 20.73
CA THR A 433 -14.00 20.38 22.01
C THR A 433 -13.24 21.67 22.11
#